data_d4f9f1f1431f1e27ae49f6bab390c08b
#
_entry.id   d4f9f1f1431f1e27ae49f6bab390c08b
#
_cell.length_a   1.000
_cell.length_b   1.000
_cell.length_c   1.000
_cell.angle_alpha   90.00
_cell.angle_beta   90.00
_cell.angle_gamma   90.00
#
_symmetry.space_group_name_H-M   'P 1'
#
loop_
_entity.id
_entity.type
_entity.pdbx_description
1 polymer ?
#
loop_
_entity_poly.entity_id
_entity_poly.type
_entity_poly.pdbx_seq_one_letter_code
_entity_poly.pdbx_strand_id
1 'polypeptide(L)'
;MSKNQLQQLPSVSEVLLEVSLDNRHHNNYITKIINSEIFRYRVEAKAGKLKLKRSQIVDAIKNEISRLAEPSMKNIINGTGVVLHTGFGRAPLSKKIIANAAKRLEGYVNLEFNLDSGKRGERLDHINELLSAICGSEASLMVNNNAAAVLIALNTFAEGKGVIVSRGQEVEIGGSFRIPDVVRKSYCNLVEVGTTNRTHLKDYEKAITKNTGAILWAHTSNYVVRGFTKEVSLTELASLAKKKRISLVADLGSGALVDMVKMGLPSEKLVADVVKAGADVITFSGDKLLGGPQSGLIVGKKKYVNTIHNNPLYRTYRCDKWTIALMEETLRTYRSDQKVSCDNLSLKLLTTSRKTLMKRGATILKGLSKKMINDLGVSLVESVVEAGSGSLPVETIPSAALQFKPKSMSVSKLAKAFRTGNIPVVGFTKGNTFTIDLKAVLPNQIKKLIQAIQEV
;
A
#
# COMPACT_ATOMS: atom_id res chain seq x y z
N MET A 1 24.85 5.40 47.93
CA MET A 1 25.29 5.17 46.53
C MET A 1 24.48 5.94 45.47
N SER A 2 23.17 6.21 45.63
CA SER A 2 22.35 6.93 44.63
C SER A 2 22.69 8.43 44.45
N LYS A 3 23.14 9.15 45.49
CA LYS A 3 23.49 10.57 45.38
C LYS A 3 24.62 10.84 44.36
N ASN A 4 25.63 9.96 44.31
CA ASN A 4 26.79 10.12 43.42
C ASN A 4 26.43 9.87 41.93
N GLN A 5 25.42 9.04 41.64
CA GLN A 5 24.96 8.78 40.28
C GLN A 5 24.08 9.91 39.73
N LEU A 6 23.28 10.58 40.57
CA LEU A 6 22.49 11.75 40.18
C LEU A 6 23.35 12.96 39.79
N GLN A 7 24.54 13.09 40.40
CA GLN A 7 25.51 14.14 40.09
C GLN A 7 26.14 13.97 38.70
N GLN A 8 26.04 12.79 38.09
CA GLN A 8 26.51 12.54 36.73
C GLN A 8 25.53 13.07 35.66
N LEU A 9 24.31 13.48 36.02
CA LEU A 9 23.35 13.97 35.08
C LEU A 9 23.70 15.41 34.63
N PRO A 10 23.77 15.69 33.31
CA PRO A 10 23.94 17.06 32.82
C PRO A 10 22.64 17.86 33.04
N SER A 11 22.77 19.20 33.09
CA SER A 11 21.62 20.08 32.99
C SER A 11 21.15 20.22 31.53
N VAL A 12 19.90 20.60 31.35
CA VAL A 12 19.35 20.86 30.00
C VAL A 12 20.15 21.97 29.32
N SER A 13 20.48 23.03 30.03
CA SER A 13 21.25 24.16 29.51
C SER A 13 22.65 23.76 29.06
N GLU A 14 23.33 22.88 29.81
CA GLU A 14 24.64 22.37 29.45
C GLU A 14 24.60 21.57 28.14
N VAL A 15 23.62 20.65 28.02
CA VAL A 15 23.46 19.88 26.78
C VAL A 15 23.10 20.80 25.59
N LEU A 16 22.26 21.82 25.81
CA LEU A 16 21.91 22.81 24.76
C LEU A 16 23.13 23.61 24.29
N LEU A 17 24.06 23.96 25.18
CA LEU A 17 25.29 24.65 24.78
C LEU A 17 26.23 23.78 23.97
N GLU A 18 26.26 22.48 24.25
CA GLU A 18 27.10 21.53 23.55
C GLU A 18 26.48 20.97 22.25
N VAL A 19 25.16 20.98 22.14
CA VAL A 19 24.48 20.75 20.88
C VAL A 19 24.66 22.02 20.05
N SER A 20 25.75 22.11 19.27
CA SER A 20 25.91 23.18 18.30
C SER A 20 24.62 23.24 17.50
N LEU A 21 23.94 24.36 17.59
CA LEU A 21 22.65 24.62 16.99
C LEU A 21 22.79 24.49 15.46
N ASP A 22 22.75 23.28 15.00
CA ASP A 22 22.41 23.00 13.62
C ASP A 22 20.97 23.51 13.45
N ASN A 23 20.82 24.68 12.80
CA ASN A 23 19.56 25.44 12.64
C ASN A 23 18.41 24.65 11.97
N ARG A 24 18.56 23.32 11.84
CA ARG A 24 17.59 22.41 11.21
C ARG A 24 16.41 22.02 12.09
N HIS A 25 16.48 22.30 13.41
CA HIS A 25 15.44 21.84 14.35
C HIS A 25 14.93 22.97 15.23
N HIS A 26 13.62 22.90 15.52
CA HIS A 26 12.99 23.82 16.43
C HIS A 26 13.51 23.61 17.86
N ASN A 27 13.96 24.66 18.55
CA ASN A 27 14.56 24.60 19.89
C ASN A 27 13.70 23.84 20.92
N ASN A 28 12.38 24.03 20.90
CA ASN A 28 11.48 23.30 21.80
C ASN A 28 11.50 21.78 21.57
N TYR A 29 11.72 21.32 20.32
CA TYR A 29 11.83 19.90 20.00
C TYR A 29 13.13 19.31 20.58
N ILE A 30 14.26 20.01 20.39
CA ILE A 30 15.55 19.62 20.97
C ILE A 30 15.44 19.56 22.52
N THR A 31 14.88 20.60 23.13
CA THR A 31 14.68 20.67 24.59
C THR A 31 13.80 19.51 25.09
N LYS A 32 12.75 19.13 24.35
CA LYS A 32 11.91 17.97 24.68
C LYS A 32 12.70 16.67 24.66
N ILE A 33 13.55 16.47 23.65
CA ILE A 33 14.41 15.27 23.55
C ILE A 33 15.37 15.23 24.75
N ILE A 34 16.09 16.33 25.04
CA ILE A 34 17.02 16.42 26.16
C ILE A 34 16.33 16.09 27.48
N ASN A 35 15.17 16.68 27.74
CA ASN A 35 14.40 16.41 28.94
C ASN A 35 13.99 14.94 29.09
N SER A 36 13.53 14.34 27.97
CA SER A 36 13.14 12.93 27.95
C SER A 36 14.32 12.01 28.23
N GLU A 37 15.49 12.26 27.65
CA GLU A 37 16.70 11.46 27.88
C GLU A 37 17.27 11.65 29.30
N ILE A 38 17.34 12.89 29.77
CA ILE A 38 17.77 13.16 31.17
C ILE A 38 16.81 12.49 32.13
N PHE A 39 15.50 12.50 31.88
CA PHE A 39 14.52 11.79 32.72
C PHE A 39 14.79 10.28 32.74
N ARG A 40 15.05 9.66 31.58
CA ARG A 40 15.40 8.24 31.46
C ARG A 40 16.64 7.91 32.31
N TYR A 41 17.73 8.66 32.16
CA TYR A 41 18.95 8.46 32.94
C TYR A 41 18.75 8.75 34.45
N ARG A 42 17.84 9.67 34.79
CA ARG A 42 17.47 9.94 36.20
C ARG A 42 16.77 8.73 36.83
N VAL A 43 15.92 8.04 36.11
CA VAL A 43 15.28 6.81 36.58
C VAL A 43 16.33 5.71 36.78
N GLU A 44 17.27 5.55 35.85
CA GLU A 44 18.39 4.60 36.00
C GLU A 44 19.30 4.93 37.21
N ALA A 45 19.63 6.21 37.39
CA ALA A 45 20.44 6.66 38.52
C ALA A 45 19.76 6.42 39.88
N LYS A 46 18.45 6.70 39.98
CA LYS A 46 17.67 6.41 41.20
C LYS A 46 17.61 4.91 41.50
N ALA A 47 17.57 4.08 40.47
CA ALA A 47 17.61 2.61 40.63
C ALA A 47 19.02 2.03 40.87
N GLY A 48 20.07 2.88 40.96
CA GLY A 48 21.46 2.44 41.10
C GLY A 48 22.06 1.75 39.86
N LYS A 49 21.39 1.86 38.69
CA LYS A 49 21.74 1.15 37.44
C LYS A 49 22.52 2.01 36.44
N LEU A 50 22.71 3.30 36.70
CA LEU A 50 23.42 4.19 35.81
C LEU A 50 24.92 3.85 35.78
N LYS A 51 25.43 3.44 34.63
CA LYS A 51 26.85 3.07 34.43
C LYS A 51 27.64 4.12 33.64
N LEU A 52 26.97 5.10 33.05
CA LEU A 52 27.57 6.12 32.19
C LEU A 52 28.09 7.30 33.01
N LYS A 53 29.23 7.86 32.58
CA LYS A 53 29.76 9.15 33.09
C LYS A 53 29.02 10.30 32.38
N ARG A 54 29.10 11.51 32.96
CA ARG A 54 28.43 12.71 32.46
C ARG A 54 28.69 12.99 30.98
N SER A 55 29.95 12.94 30.56
CA SER A 55 30.31 13.14 29.11
C SER A 55 29.65 12.09 28.21
N GLN A 56 29.63 10.83 28.61
CA GLN A 56 29.00 9.77 27.86
C GLN A 56 27.47 9.92 27.77
N ILE A 57 26.83 10.48 28.80
CA ILE A 57 25.40 10.81 28.77
C ILE A 57 25.15 11.94 27.80
N VAL A 58 25.98 13.00 27.79
CA VAL A 58 25.89 14.11 26.84
C VAL A 58 26.04 13.60 25.38
N ASP A 59 27.06 12.77 25.14
CA ASP A 59 27.27 12.18 23.81
C ASP A 59 26.09 11.28 23.39
N ALA A 60 25.54 10.50 24.30
CA ALA A 60 24.35 9.70 24.02
C ALA A 60 23.12 10.55 23.68
N ILE A 61 22.92 11.66 24.37
CA ILE A 61 21.84 12.62 24.06
C ILE A 61 22.06 13.29 22.70
N LYS A 62 23.30 13.70 22.40
CA LYS A 62 23.66 14.24 21.08
C LYS A 62 23.35 13.25 19.93
N ASN A 63 23.74 12.01 20.12
CA ASN A 63 23.44 10.93 19.16
C ASN A 63 21.94 10.72 18.99
N GLU A 64 21.17 10.79 20.07
CA GLU A 64 19.70 10.66 20.01
C GLU A 64 19.06 11.86 19.32
N ILE A 65 19.54 13.09 19.57
CA ILE A 65 19.11 14.28 18.84
C ILE A 65 19.40 14.13 17.35
N SER A 66 20.62 13.72 16.98
CA SER A 66 21.00 13.47 15.59
C SER A 66 20.13 12.39 14.96
N ARG A 67 19.85 11.30 15.67
CA ARG A 67 18.98 10.21 15.20
C ARG A 67 17.54 10.67 14.96
N LEU A 68 16.99 11.48 15.87
CA LEU A 68 15.62 11.99 15.75
C LEU A 68 15.51 13.18 14.79
N ALA A 69 16.63 13.79 14.44
CA ALA A 69 16.75 14.80 13.42
C ALA A 69 16.61 14.26 11.99
N GLU A 70 17.02 13.00 11.77
CA GLU A 70 16.86 12.34 10.49
C GLU A 70 15.40 12.05 10.17
N PRO A 71 14.99 12.13 8.88
CA PRO A 71 13.66 11.73 8.47
C PRO A 71 13.31 10.31 8.95
N SER A 72 12.14 10.15 9.58
CA SER A 72 11.71 8.86 10.12
C SER A 72 11.41 7.82 9.04
N MET A 73 10.93 8.27 7.86
CA MET A 73 10.74 7.39 6.71
C MET A 73 12.07 7.15 6.00
N LYS A 74 12.47 5.89 5.90
CA LYS A 74 13.72 5.48 5.27
C LYS A 74 13.47 4.59 4.07
N ASN A 75 14.32 4.70 3.07
CA ASN A 75 14.35 3.71 1.99
C ASN A 75 14.79 2.36 2.54
N ILE A 76 14.04 1.31 2.22
CA ILE A 76 14.37 -0.06 2.62
C ILE A 76 14.54 -0.94 1.38
N ILE A 77 15.25 -2.05 1.54
CA ILE A 77 15.26 -3.15 0.57
C ILE A 77 14.20 -4.15 1.00
N ASN A 78 13.17 -4.30 0.18
CA ASN A 78 12.11 -5.26 0.41
C ASN A 78 12.56 -6.66 -0.04
N GLY A 79 13.01 -7.45 0.89
CA GLY A 79 13.40 -8.85 0.72
C GLY A 79 12.32 -9.85 1.13
N THR A 80 11.07 -9.42 1.34
CA THR A 80 9.96 -10.33 1.68
C THR A 80 9.42 -11.09 0.48
N GLY A 81 9.70 -10.61 -0.74
CA GLY A 81 9.11 -11.12 -1.98
C GLY A 81 7.72 -10.57 -2.30
N VAL A 82 7.02 -10.02 -1.32
CA VAL A 82 5.68 -9.44 -1.47
C VAL A 82 5.81 -8.05 -2.08
N VAL A 83 5.47 -7.89 -3.37
CA VAL A 83 5.62 -6.61 -4.09
C VAL A 83 4.69 -5.54 -3.54
N LEU A 84 3.41 -5.87 -3.31
CA LEU A 84 2.40 -4.96 -2.77
C LEU A 84 2.31 -5.05 -1.24
N HIS A 85 3.46 -4.95 -0.56
CA HIS A 85 3.55 -5.12 0.89
C HIS A 85 2.91 -3.95 1.63
N THR A 86 1.89 -4.20 2.44
CA THR A 86 1.11 -3.18 3.16
C THR A 86 1.97 -2.30 4.06
N GLY A 87 2.89 -2.89 4.84
CA GLY A 87 3.78 -2.15 5.73
C GLY A 87 4.88 -1.34 5.02
N PHE A 88 5.04 -1.49 3.70
CA PHE A 88 6.07 -0.78 2.90
C PHE A 88 5.47 0.18 1.87
N GLY A 89 4.19 0.54 2.05
CA GLY A 89 3.51 1.51 1.20
C GLY A 89 2.89 0.90 -0.06
N ARG A 90 2.73 -0.42 -0.12
CA ARG A 90 2.13 -1.17 -1.24
C ARG A 90 2.89 -0.97 -2.57
N ALA A 91 2.23 -0.42 -3.61
CA ALA A 91 2.81 -0.27 -4.93
C ALA A 91 4.03 0.67 -4.93
N PRO A 92 5.24 0.20 -5.28
CA PRO A 92 6.39 1.08 -5.41
C PRO A 92 6.29 1.92 -6.69
N LEU A 93 6.60 3.21 -6.57
CA LEU A 93 6.65 4.14 -7.70
C LEU A 93 8.06 4.18 -8.30
N SER A 94 8.16 4.30 -9.62
CA SER A 94 9.44 4.43 -10.29
C SER A 94 10.05 5.82 -10.06
N LYS A 95 11.40 5.89 -10.05
CA LYS A 95 12.12 7.19 -9.96
C LYS A 95 11.64 8.18 -11.03
N LYS A 96 11.30 7.70 -12.23
CA LYS A 96 10.83 8.53 -13.34
C LYS A 96 9.48 9.18 -13.01
N ILE A 97 8.51 8.40 -12.51
CA ILE A 97 7.19 8.91 -12.12
C ILE A 97 7.33 9.98 -11.03
N ILE A 98 8.12 9.70 -9.99
CA ILE A 98 8.34 10.65 -8.89
C ILE A 98 9.00 11.93 -9.39
N ALA A 99 10.07 11.81 -10.18
CA ALA A 99 10.81 12.97 -10.69
C ALA A 99 9.95 13.83 -11.63
N ASN A 100 9.16 13.22 -12.51
CA ASN A 100 8.25 13.94 -13.40
C ASN A 100 7.17 14.69 -12.61
N ALA A 101 6.56 14.04 -11.62
CA ALA A 101 5.56 14.69 -10.76
C ALA A 101 6.20 15.85 -9.97
N ALA A 102 7.35 15.63 -9.34
CA ALA A 102 8.07 16.66 -8.59
C ALA A 102 8.38 17.89 -9.44
N LYS A 103 8.93 17.68 -10.65
CA LYS A 103 9.25 18.78 -11.58
C LYS A 103 8.03 19.62 -11.94
N ARG A 104 6.86 19.00 -12.15
CA ARG A 104 5.61 19.72 -12.49
C ARG A 104 4.97 20.41 -11.30
N LEU A 105 5.24 19.94 -10.07
CA LEU A 105 4.68 20.49 -8.84
C LEU A 105 5.54 21.55 -8.18
N GLU A 106 6.69 21.89 -8.76
CA GLU A 106 7.54 22.99 -8.29
C GLU A 106 6.81 24.32 -8.48
N GLY A 107 6.58 25.05 -7.37
CA GLY A 107 5.85 26.31 -7.36
C GLY A 107 4.31 26.15 -7.44
N TYR A 108 3.70 27.05 -8.19
CA TYR A 108 2.24 27.07 -8.41
C TYR A 108 1.85 26.19 -9.60
N VAL A 109 0.69 25.54 -9.48
CA VAL A 109 0.15 24.67 -10.55
C VAL A 109 -1.33 24.98 -10.77
N ASN A 110 -1.82 24.70 -11.96
CA ASN A 110 -3.19 24.90 -12.38
C ASN A 110 -4.15 23.80 -11.87
N LEU A 111 -4.02 23.41 -10.58
CA LEU A 111 -4.76 22.28 -10.02
C LEU A 111 -6.29 22.41 -10.16
N GLU A 112 -6.83 23.60 -9.92
CA GLU A 112 -8.25 23.94 -10.07
C GLU A 112 -8.41 25.18 -10.97
N PHE A 113 -7.59 25.29 -12.01
CA PHE A 113 -7.64 26.43 -12.92
C PHE A 113 -7.50 25.94 -14.37
N ASN A 114 -8.46 26.31 -15.21
CA ASN A 114 -8.44 26.00 -16.62
C ASN A 114 -7.71 27.13 -17.36
N LEU A 115 -6.53 26.82 -17.93
CA LEU A 115 -5.65 27.80 -18.59
C LEU A 115 -6.26 28.36 -19.87
N ASP A 116 -7.06 27.57 -20.60
CA ASP A 116 -7.64 28.00 -21.89
C ASP A 116 -8.81 28.99 -21.67
N SER A 117 -9.66 28.71 -20.70
CA SER A 117 -10.83 29.55 -20.41
C SER A 117 -10.56 30.67 -19.40
N GLY A 118 -9.44 30.62 -18.67
CA GLY A 118 -9.13 31.56 -17.57
C GLY A 118 -10.08 31.44 -16.38
N LYS A 119 -10.81 30.34 -16.26
CA LYS A 119 -11.82 30.11 -15.22
C LYS A 119 -11.39 29.00 -14.25
N ARG A 120 -12.11 28.90 -13.15
CA ARG A 120 -11.95 27.78 -12.22
C ARG A 120 -12.28 26.46 -12.93
N GLY A 121 -11.39 25.48 -12.85
CA GLY A 121 -11.54 24.11 -13.29
C GLY A 121 -11.70 23.13 -12.13
N GLU A 122 -11.77 21.86 -12.45
CA GLU A 122 -11.87 20.77 -11.48
C GLU A 122 -10.53 20.02 -11.37
N ARG A 123 -10.17 19.57 -10.16
CA ARG A 123 -8.91 18.82 -9.92
C ARG A 123 -8.76 17.60 -10.80
N LEU A 124 -9.88 16.95 -11.06
CA LEU A 124 -9.89 15.68 -11.77
C LEU A 124 -9.85 15.81 -13.29
N ASP A 125 -9.93 17.03 -13.83
CA ASP A 125 -9.75 17.27 -15.28
C ASP A 125 -8.40 16.75 -15.77
N HIS A 126 -7.39 16.66 -14.86
CA HIS A 126 -6.06 16.13 -15.17
C HIS A 126 -6.02 14.61 -15.40
N ILE A 127 -7.01 13.84 -14.92
CA ILE A 127 -6.98 12.37 -14.96
C ILE A 127 -8.26 11.72 -15.49
N ASN A 128 -9.41 12.41 -15.46
CA ASN A 128 -10.72 11.81 -15.72
C ASN A 128 -10.83 11.16 -17.09
N GLU A 129 -10.46 11.87 -18.14
CA GLU A 129 -10.56 11.36 -19.51
C GLU A 129 -9.65 10.14 -19.72
N LEU A 130 -8.42 10.22 -19.23
CA LEU A 130 -7.44 9.14 -19.38
C LEU A 130 -7.89 7.89 -18.60
N LEU A 131 -8.35 8.06 -17.36
CA LEU A 131 -8.83 6.95 -16.53
C LEU A 131 -10.09 6.32 -17.15
N SER A 132 -11.05 7.12 -17.57
CA SER A 132 -12.27 6.64 -18.22
C SER A 132 -11.97 5.89 -19.51
N ALA A 133 -11.05 6.39 -20.33
CA ALA A 133 -10.64 5.73 -21.58
C ALA A 133 -9.97 4.38 -21.32
N ILE A 134 -9.05 4.29 -20.34
CA ILE A 134 -8.37 3.03 -19.99
C ILE A 134 -9.37 2.00 -19.45
N CYS A 135 -10.34 2.42 -18.64
CA CYS A 135 -11.35 1.54 -18.05
C CYS A 135 -12.52 1.23 -19.00
N GLY A 136 -12.67 1.94 -20.09
CA GLY A 136 -13.83 1.84 -20.98
C GLY A 136 -15.13 2.32 -20.33
N SER A 137 -15.06 3.29 -19.40
CA SER A 137 -16.20 3.86 -18.68
C SER A 137 -16.62 5.23 -19.22
N GLU A 138 -17.85 5.67 -18.91
CA GLU A 138 -18.35 6.97 -19.36
C GLU A 138 -17.77 8.14 -18.54
N ALA A 139 -17.43 7.91 -17.29
CA ALA A 139 -16.87 8.92 -16.37
C ALA A 139 -16.05 8.26 -15.27
N SER A 140 -15.24 9.09 -14.60
CA SER A 140 -14.41 8.65 -13.47
C SER A 140 -14.23 9.73 -12.42
N LEU A 141 -13.92 9.30 -11.18
CA LEU A 141 -13.53 10.14 -10.06
C LEU A 141 -12.35 9.50 -9.30
N MET A 142 -11.68 10.29 -8.49
CA MET A 142 -10.65 9.82 -7.57
C MET A 142 -10.86 10.42 -6.18
N VAL A 143 -10.73 9.57 -5.17
CA VAL A 143 -10.75 9.90 -3.74
C VAL A 143 -9.49 9.34 -3.06
N ASN A 144 -9.26 9.67 -1.80
CA ASN A 144 -8.01 9.39 -1.09
C ASN A 144 -7.70 7.90 -0.84
N ASN A 145 -8.70 7.00 -0.86
CA ASN A 145 -8.53 5.54 -0.80
C ASN A 145 -9.81 4.81 -1.21
N ASN A 146 -9.71 3.50 -1.44
CA ASN A 146 -10.87 2.71 -1.90
C ASN A 146 -11.98 2.55 -0.84
N ALA A 147 -11.64 2.55 0.44
CA ALA A 147 -12.66 2.53 1.50
C ALA A 147 -13.56 3.77 1.43
N ALA A 148 -12.98 4.95 1.17
CA ALA A 148 -13.72 6.18 0.94
C ALA A 148 -14.55 6.11 -0.36
N ALA A 149 -14.03 5.45 -1.41
CA ALA A 149 -14.77 5.26 -2.66
C ALA A 149 -16.04 4.43 -2.46
N VAL A 150 -15.94 3.31 -1.75
CA VAL A 150 -17.09 2.46 -1.41
C VAL A 150 -18.07 3.22 -0.52
N LEU A 151 -17.56 3.89 0.53
CA LEU A 151 -18.37 4.63 1.49
C LEU A 151 -19.19 5.72 0.80
N ILE A 152 -18.57 6.57 -0.01
CA ILE A 152 -19.27 7.67 -0.67
C ILE A 152 -20.25 7.16 -1.74
N ALA A 153 -19.94 6.09 -2.45
CA ALA A 153 -20.85 5.48 -3.42
C ALA A 153 -22.12 4.98 -2.72
N LEU A 154 -21.97 4.23 -1.63
CA LEU A 154 -23.11 3.72 -0.87
C LEU A 154 -23.92 4.84 -0.20
N ASN A 155 -23.24 5.81 0.43
CA ASN A 155 -23.92 6.97 1.01
C ASN A 155 -24.75 7.72 -0.05
N THR A 156 -24.17 7.93 -1.26
CA THR A 156 -24.84 8.67 -2.33
C THR A 156 -26.15 8.00 -2.80
N PHE A 157 -26.18 6.66 -2.87
CA PHE A 157 -27.31 5.95 -3.48
C PHE A 157 -28.26 5.31 -2.47
N ALA A 158 -27.80 5.10 -1.24
CA ALA A 158 -28.53 4.30 -0.27
C ALA A 158 -28.56 4.87 1.15
N GLU A 159 -28.25 6.14 1.35
CA GLU A 159 -28.39 6.80 2.67
C GLU A 159 -29.81 6.61 3.22
N GLY A 160 -29.90 6.08 4.45
CA GLY A 160 -31.16 5.74 5.11
C GLY A 160 -31.89 4.52 4.53
N LYS A 161 -31.34 3.88 3.49
CA LYS A 161 -31.95 2.75 2.78
C LYS A 161 -31.13 1.46 2.94
N GLY A 162 -31.69 0.36 2.43
CA GLY A 162 -31.05 -0.94 2.41
C GLY A 162 -29.98 -1.05 1.32
N VAL A 163 -28.85 -1.64 1.68
CA VAL A 163 -27.81 -2.12 0.75
C VAL A 163 -27.78 -3.65 0.83
N ILE A 164 -28.07 -4.30 -0.29
CA ILE A 164 -28.11 -5.76 -0.37
C ILE A 164 -26.70 -6.27 -0.68
N VAL A 165 -26.20 -7.18 0.17
CA VAL A 165 -24.87 -7.81 0.04
C VAL A 165 -25.01 -9.32 0.18
N SER A 166 -24.29 -10.10 -0.63
CA SER A 166 -24.17 -11.55 -0.41
C SER A 166 -23.30 -11.82 0.81
N ARG A 167 -23.74 -12.70 1.72
CA ARG A 167 -22.93 -13.16 2.87
C ARG A 167 -21.57 -13.68 2.45
N GLY A 168 -21.49 -14.34 1.30
CA GLY A 168 -20.22 -14.79 0.71
C GLY A 168 -19.29 -13.66 0.24
N GLN A 169 -19.72 -12.39 0.29
CA GLN A 169 -18.96 -11.21 -0.13
C GLN A 169 -18.70 -10.23 1.02
N GLU A 170 -19.00 -10.59 2.26
CA GLU A 170 -18.75 -9.76 3.44
C GLU A 170 -17.28 -9.89 3.88
N VAL A 171 -16.42 -9.36 3.04
CA VAL A 171 -14.96 -9.46 3.18
C VAL A 171 -14.41 -8.55 4.29
N GLU A 172 -13.37 -9.05 5.00
CA GLU A 172 -12.48 -8.24 5.82
C GLU A 172 -11.11 -8.13 5.14
N ILE A 173 -10.58 -6.91 5.02
CA ILE A 173 -9.27 -6.63 4.42
C ILE A 173 -8.42 -5.81 5.39
N GLY A 174 -7.16 -6.21 5.59
CA GLY A 174 -6.16 -5.43 6.34
C GLY A 174 -6.48 -5.23 7.82
N GLY A 175 -7.26 -6.12 8.44
CA GLY A 175 -7.51 -6.16 9.88
C GLY A 175 -8.53 -5.15 10.43
N SER A 176 -9.10 -4.28 9.59
CA SER A 176 -10.10 -3.30 10.06
C SER A 176 -11.14 -2.88 9.02
N PHE A 177 -10.91 -3.12 7.74
CA PHE A 177 -11.90 -2.82 6.70
C PHE A 177 -12.85 -4.01 6.54
N ARG A 178 -14.08 -3.86 7.00
CA ARG A 178 -15.15 -4.86 6.89
C ARG A 178 -16.31 -4.28 6.09
N ILE A 179 -16.75 -4.98 5.05
CA ILE A 179 -17.89 -4.54 4.23
C ILE A 179 -19.13 -4.20 5.09
N PRO A 180 -19.57 -5.02 6.07
CA PRO A 180 -20.69 -4.68 6.91
C PRO A 180 -20.53 -3.35 7.67
N ASP A 181 -19.33 -3.07 8.18
CA ASP A 181 -19.08 -1.86 8.93
C ASP A 181 -19.04 -0.63 8.00
N VAL A 182 -18.51 -0.76 6.79
CA VAL A 182 -18.51 0.31 5.79
C VAL A 182 -19.94 0.63 5.36
N VAL A 183 -20.78 -0.38 5.12
CA VAL A 183 -22.20 -0.17 4.80
C VAL A 183 -22.88 0.64 5.90
N ARG A 184 -22.71 0.24 7.17
CA ARG A 184 -23.33 0.96 8.31
C ARG A 184 -22.78 2.39 8.44
N LYS A 185 -21.45 2.57 8.25
CA LYS A 185 -20.81 3.91 8.30
C LYS A 185 -21.19 4.81 7.11
N SER A 186 -21.70 4.23 6.04
CA SER A 186 -22.28 4.98 4.92
C SER A 186 -23.72 5.48 5.22
N TYR A 187 -24.18 5.32 6.46
CA TYR A 187 -25.57 5.59 6.88
C TYR A 187 -26.61 4.72 6.15
N CYS A 188 -26.23 3.51 5.78
CA CYS A 188 -27.06 2.53 5.10
C CYS A 188 -27.41 1.34 6.02
N ASN A 189 -28.52 0.68 5.73
CA ASN A 189 -28.92 -0.55 6.39
C ASN A 189 -28.39 -1.76 5.62
N LEU A 190 -27.58 -2.60 6.27
CA LEU A 190 -27.10 -3.84 5.67
C LEU A 190 -28.26 -4.84 5.51
N VAL A 191 -28.40 -5.38 4.31
CA VAL A 191 -29.38 -6.44 3.98
C VAL A 191 -28.59 -7.63 3.40
N GLU A 192 -28.34 -8.62 4.24
CA GLU A 192 -27.58 -9.82 3.87
C GLU A 192 -28.45 -10.83 3.13
N VAL A 193 -27.93 -11.41 2.04
CA VAL A 193 -28.64 -12.45 1.26
C VAL A 193 -27.80 -13.70 1.05
N GLY A 194 -28.49 -14.84 0.86
CA GLY A 194 -27.86 -16.13 0.66
C GLY A 194 -27.16 -16.66 1.90
N THR A 195 -26.15 -17.48 1.68
CA THR A 195 -25.26 -18.06 2.69
C THR A 195 -23.80 -17.81 2.34
N THR A 196 -22.87 -18.20 3.21
CA THR A 196 -21.42 -18.02 2.99
C THR A 196 -20.94 -18.57 1.66
N ASN A 197 -21.46 -19.73 1.23
CA ASN A 197 -20.99 -20.42 0.03
C ASN A 197 -22.00 -20.44 -1.13
N ARG A 198 -23.26 -20.06 -0.89
CA ARG A 198 -24.28 -20.10 -1.94
C ARG A 198 -25.25 -18.92 -1.87
N THR A 199 -25.29 -18.16 -2.95
CA THR A 199 -26.27 -17.09 -3.16
C THR A 199 -26.86 -17.22 -4.54
N HIS A 200 -28.18 -17.12 -4.64
CA HIS A 200 -28.93 -17.23 -5.88
C HIS A 200 -29.62 -15.91 -6.22
N LEU A 201 -29.90 -15.68 -7.49
CA LEU A 201 -30.57 -14.47 -7.96
C LEU A 201 -31.91 -14.22 -7.23
N LYS A 202 -32.68 -15.29 -6.95
CA LYS A 202 -33.90 -15.20 -6.18
C LYS A 202 -33.76 -14.66 -4.77
N ASP A 203 -32.55 -14.78 -4.17
CA ASP A 203 -32.29 -14.27 -2.82
C ASP A 203 -32.22 -12.73 -2.87
N TYR A 204 -31.56 -12.18 -3.89
CA TYR A 204 -31.58 -10.75 -4.16
C TYR A 204 -32.97 -10.24 -4.52
N GLU A 205 -33.71 -10.94 -5.41
CA GLU A 205 -35.05 -10.55 -5.82
C GLU A 205 -36.02 -10.44 -4.64
N LYS A 206 -35.99 -11.39 -3.71
CA LYS A 206 -36.81 -11.40 -2.49
C LYS A 206 -36.44 -10.29 -1.50
N ALA A 207 -35.16 -9.92 -1.43
CA ALA A 207 -34.67 -8.90 -0.50
C ALA A 207 -34.95 -7.47 -0.98
N ILE A 208 -35.22 -7.28 -2.27
CA ILE A 208 -35.51 -5.95 -2.84
C ILE A 208 -36.89 -5.46 -2.38
N THR A 209 -36.91 -4.34 -1.71
CA THR A 209 -38.12 -3.62 -1.26
C THR A 209 -38.11 -2.18 -1.77
N LYS A 210 -39.18 -1.44 -1.51
CA LYS A 210 -39.23 0.01 -1.78
C LYS A 210 -38.18 0.81 -1.04
N ASN A 211 -37.60 0.25 0.04
CA ASN A 211 -36.54 0.86 0.85
C ASN A 211 -35.13 0.35 0.47
N THR A 212 -34.95 -0.29 -0.67
CA THR A 212 -33.64 -0.70 -1.18
C THR A 212 -33.04 0.43 -2.00
N GLY A 213 -31.81 0.85 -1.67
CA GLY A 213 -31.07 1.90 -2.38
C GLY A 213 -30.04 1.33 -3.37
N ALA A 214 -29.34 0.26 -2.97
CA ALA A 214 -28.28 -0.32 -3.81
C ALA A 214 -28.12 -1.84 -3.61
N ILE A 215 -27.51 -2.48 -4.60
CA ILE A 215 -26.82 -3.77 -4.46
C ILE A 215 -25.32 -3.48 -4.44
N LEU A 216 -24.62 -4.01 -3.45
CA LEU A 216 -23.16 -4.02 -3.42
C LEU A 216 -22.68 -5.43 -3.81
N TRP A 217 -21.90 -5.49 -4.86
CA TRP A 217 -21.14 -6.67 -5.23
C TRP A 217 -19.67 -6.43 -4.86
N ALA A 218 -19.13 -7.18 -3.91
CA ALA A 218 -17.74 -7.08 -3.49
C ALA A 218 -16.95 -8.28 -4.00
N HIS A 219 -15.86 -8.01 -4.74
CA HIS A 219 -14.99 -9.08 -5.23
C HIS A 219 -14.18 -9.66 -4.08
N THR A 220 -14.22 -10.98 -3.93
CA THR A 220 -13.49 -11.73 -2.90
C THR A 220 -12.01 -11.89 -3.28
N SER A 221 -11.31 -10.74 -3.42
CA SER A 221 -9.92 -10.71 -3.92
C SER A 221 -8.90 -11.29 -2.95
N ASN A 222 -9.24 -11.53 -1.68
CA ASN A 222 -8.30 -11.95 -0.63
C ASN A 222 -8.62 -13.33 -0.01
N TYR A 223 -9.66 -14.00 -0.47
CA TYR A 223 -9.97 -15.39 -0.09
C TYR A 223 -10.77 -16.11 -1.18
N VAL A 224 -10.83 -17.42 -1.10
CA VAL A 224 -11.59 -18.26 -2.01
C VAL A 224 -12.43 -19.26 -1.20
N VAL A 225 -13.72 -19.33 -1.50
CA VAL A 225 -14.62 -20.38 -0.98
C VAL A 225 -14.58 -21.57 -1.94
N ARG A 226 -14.26 -22.76 -1.44
CA ARG A 226 -14.17 -23.99 -2.23
C ARG A 226 -15.26 -25.00 -1.82
N GLY A 227 -15.66 -25.86 -2.74
CA GLY A 227 -16.67 -26.89 -2.54
C GLY A 227 -17.97 -26.56 -3.25
N PHE A 228 -19.11 -26.85 -2.61
CA PHE A 228 -20.43 -26.56 -3.18
C PHE A 228 -20.74 -25.06 -3.13
N THR A 229 -20.24 -24.31 -4.09
CA THR A 229 -20.41 -22.86 -4.18
C THR A 229 -21.38 -22.45 -5.28
N LYS A 230 -22.05 -21.32 -5.09
CA LYS A 230 -22.86 -20.64 -6.11
C LYS A 230 -22.82 -19.14 -5.88
N GLU A 231 -22.41 -18.42 -6.89
CA GLU A 231 -22.41 -16.95 -6.91
C GLU A 231 -23.30 -16.46 -8.08
N VAL A 232 -23.95 -15.32 -7.89
CA VAL A 232 -24.71 -14.65 -8.96
C VAL A 232 -23.73 -13.82 -9.77
N SER A 233 -23.77 -13.97 -11.08
CA SER A 233 -22.92 -13.21 -11.97
C SER A 233 -23.22 -11.71 -11.94
N LEU A 234 -22.22 -10.89 -12.17
CA LEU A 234 -22.39 -9.44 -12.18
C LEU A 234 -23.39 -8.99 -13.27
N THR A 235 -23.43 -9.69 -14.41
CA THR A 235 -24.37 -9.42 -15.51
C THR A 235 -25.83 -9.69 -15.08
N GLU A 236 -26.10 -10.78 -14.34
CA GLU A 236 -27.42 -11.07 -13.77
C GLU A 236 -27.82 -9.98 -12.78
N LEU A 237 -26.89 -9.57 -11.88
CA LEU A 237 -27.15 -8.48 -10.93
C LEU A 237 -27.39 -7.14 -11.63
N ALA A 238 -26.65 -6.82 -12.68
CA ALA A 238 -26.86 -5.59 -13.46
C ALA A 238 -28.23 -5.57 -14.14
N SER A 239 -28.68 -6.71 -14.69
CA SER A 239 -30.00 -6.87 -15.27
C SER A 239 -31.10 -6.69 -14.23
N LEU A 240 -30.94 -7.29 -13.05
CA LEU A 240 -31.88 -7.17 -11.94
C LEU A 240 -31.94 -5.72 -11.43
N ALA A 241 -30.79 -5.09 -11.16
CA ALA A 241 -30.70 -3.72 -10.69
C ALA A 241 -31.38 -2.74 -11.66
N LYS A 242 -31.12 -2.89 -12.96
CA LYS A 242 -31.80 -2.10 -14.03
C LYS A 242 -33.29 -2.28 -14.01
N LYS A 243 -33.79 -3.53 -13.96
CA LYS A 243 -35.24 -3.86 -13.91
C LYS A 243 -35.91 -3.24 -12.69
N LYS A 244 -35.21 -3.26 -11.55
CA LYS A 244 -35.75 -2.74 -10.27
C LYS A 244 -35.45 -1.26 -10.02
N ARG A 245 -34.70 -0.60 -10.91
CA ARG A 245 -34.29 0.82 -10.81
C ARG A 245 -33.51 1.13 -9.53
N ILE A 246 -32.64 0.22 -9.09
CA ILE A 246 -31.71 0.37 -7.97
C ILE A 246 -30.27 0.40 -8.49
N SER A 247 -29.35 1.01 -7.73
CA SER A 247 -27.97 1.14 -8.14
C SER A 247 -27.19 -0.16 -7.91
N LEU A 248 -26.32 -0.55 -8.86
CA LEU A 248 -25.33 -1.61 -8.68
C LEU A 248 -23.95 -1.02 -8.50
N VAL A 249 -23.41 -1.16 -7.29
CA VAL A 249 -22.03 -0.77 -6.93
C VAL A 249 -21.18 -2.03 -6.91
N ALA A 250 -20.07 -2.04 -7.64
CA ALA A 250 -19.11 -3.14 -7.67
C ALA A 250 -17.77 -2.70 -7.06
N ASP A 251 -17.37 -3.31 -5.95
CA ASP A 251 -16.06 -3.10 -5.35
C ASP A 251 -15.09 -4.20 -5.78
N LEU A 252 -14.09 -3.82 -6.61
CA LEU A 252 -13.06 -4.74 -7.09
C LEU A 252 -11.86 -4.86 -6.16
N GLY A 253 -11.55 -3.82 -5.42
CA GLY A 253 -10.40 -3.78 -4.53
C GLY A 253 -9.02 -3.80 -5.22
N SER A 254 -8.74 -4.75 -6.12
CA SER A 254 -7.40 -5.00 -6.72
C SER A 254 -6.96 -3.99 -7.80
N GLY A 255 -7.89 -3.52 -8.63
CA GLY A 255 -7.63 -2.49 -9.64
C GLY A 255 -6.80 -2.97 -10.84
N ALA A 256 -7.03 -4.19 -11.33
CA ALA A 256 -6.39 -4.68 -12.55
C ALA A 256 -6.96 -3.97 -13.80
N LEU A 257 -6.10 -3.27 -14.54
CA LEU A 257 -6.46 -2.55 -15.77
C LEU A 257 -6.02 -3.29 -17.04
N VAL A 258 -5.17 -4.29 -16.94
CA VAL A 258 -4.64 -5.09 -18.06
C VAL A 258 -4.74 -6.57 -17.76
N ASP A 259 -4.82 -7.38 -18.80
CA ASP A 259 -4.91 -8.84 -18.69
C ASP A 259 -3.64 -9.42 -18.06
N MET A 260 -3.74 -9.83 -16.80
CA MET A 260 -2.65 -10.38 -16.03
C MET A 260 -2.16 -11.73 -16.61
N VAL A 261 -3.04 -12.52 -17.20
CA VAL A 261 -2.67 -13.83 -17.77
C VAL A 261 -1.76 -13.65 -18.99
N LYS A 262 -2.03 -12.66 -19.83
CA LYS A 262 -1.14 -12.32 -20.96
C LYS A 262 0.25 -11.88 -20.52
N MET A 263 0.38 -11.45 -19.26
CA MET A 263 1.65 -11.05 -18.66
C MET A 263 2.34 -12.20 -17.90
N GLY A 264 1.79 -13.42 -17.95
CA GLY A 264 2.31 -14.59 -17.20
C GLY A 264 2.03 -14.54 -15.70
N LEU A 265 1.03 -13.77 -15.29
CA LEU A 265 0.54 -13.67 -13.92
C LEU A 265 -0.79 -14.42 -13.75
N PRO A 266 -1.20 -14.75 -12.52
CA PRO A 266 -2.51 -15.29 -12.24
C PRO A 266 -3.64 -14.41 -12.77
N SER A 267 -4.81 -15.03 -13.03
CA SER A 267 -5.99 -14.33 -13.48
C SER A 267 -6.54 -13.39 -12.42
N GLU A 268 -6.91 -12.19 -12.81
CA GLU A 268 -7.58 -11.20 -11.96
C GLU A 268 -8.69 -10.51 -12.74
N LYS A 269 -9.76 -10.14 -12.06
CA LYS A 269 -10.92 -9.49 -12.69
C LYS A 269 -10.56 -8.07 -13.14
N LEU A 270 -10.75 -7.81 -14.44
CA LEU A 270 -10.45 -6.50 -15.02
C LEU A 270 -11.55 -5.48 -14.72
N VAL A 271 -11.16 -4.24 -14.48
CA VAL A 271 -12.11 -3.12 -14.34
C VAL A 271 -12.98 -2.99 -15.59
N ALA A 272 -12.39 -3.10 -16.79
CA ALA A 272 -13.13 -3.02 -18.06
C ALA A 272 -14.18 -4.14 -18.22
N ASP A 273 -13.95 -5.34 -17.69
CA ASP A 273 -14.92 -6.41 -17.75
C ASP A 273 -16.13 -6.14 -16.84
N VAL A 274 -15.91 -5.53 -15.69
CA VAL A 274 -16.96 -5.12 -14.76
C VAL A 274 -17.79 -3.96 -15.33
N VAL A 275 -17.15 -3.02 -16.04
CA VAL A 275 -17.84 -1.98 -16.81
C VAL A 275 -18.74 -2.60 -17.87
N LYS A 276 -18.20 -3.53 -18.67
CA LYS A 276 -18.96 -4.25 -19.71
C LYS A 276 -20.11 -5.09 -19.14
N ALA A 277 -19.94 -5.67 -17.95
CA ALA A 277 -20.99 -6.43 -17.27
C ALA A 277 -22.18 -5.55 -16.84
N GLY A 278 -22.03 -4.22 -16.84
CA GLY A 278 -23.12 -3.26 -16.67
C GLY A 278 -23.27 -2.69 -15.26
N ALA A 279 -22.29 -2.83 -14.38
CA ALA A 279 -22.28 -2.14 -13.09
C ALA A 279 -22.45 -0.62 -13.28
N ASP A 280 -23.19 0.03 -12.40
CA ASP A 280 -23.41 1.48 -12.48
C ASP A 280 -22.20 2.26 -11.98
N VAL A 281 -21.56 1.74 -10.91
CA VAL A 281 -20.37 2.30 -10.28
C VAL A 281 -19.41 1.16 -9.93
N ILE A 282 -18.13 1.34 -10.23
CA ILE A 282 -17.06 0.43 -9.89
C ILE A 282 -16.02 1.17 -9.06
N THR A 283 -15.58 0.57 -7.94
CA THR A 283 -14.55 1.13 -7.07
C THR A 283 -13.34 0.21 -7.00
N PHE A 284 -12.13 0.78 -6.92
CA PHE A 284 -10.89 0.02 -6.80
C PHE A 284 -9.73 0.88 -6.27
N SER A 285 -8.66 0.19 -5.80
CA SER A 285 -7.48 0.84 -5.23
C SER A 285 -6.46 1.23 -6.30
N GLY A 286 -5.91 2.44 -6.20
CA GLY A 286 -4.84 2.90 -7.08
C GLY A 286 -3.47 2.32 -6.73
N ASP A 287 -3.24 1.96 -5.47
CA ASP A 287 -1.96 1.51 -4.91
C ASP A 287 -1.79 -0.02 -4.83
N LYS A 288 -2.60 -0.76 -5.59
CA LYS A 288 -2.47 -2.20 -5.74
C LYS A 288 -1.99 -2.57 -7.15
N LEU A 289 -2.72 -3.41 -7.89
CA LEU A 289 -2.29 -3.89 -9.23
C LEU A 289 -2.19 -2.76 -10.26
N LEU A 290 -2.93 -1.66 -10.09
CA LEU A 290 -2.74 -0.47 -10.91
C LEU A 290 -1.32 0.10 -10.77
N GLY A 291 -0.70 -0.03 -9.59
CA GLY A 291 0.69 0.39 -9.38
C GLY A 291 0.90 1.89 -9.21
N GLY A 292 -0.12 2.62 -8.80
CA GLY A 292 -0.11 4.06 -8.56
C GLY A 292 0.02 4.45 -7.09
N PRO A 293 -0.21 5.74 -6.77
CA PRO A 293 -0.28 6.22 -5.39
C PRO A 293 -1.55 5.72 -4.70
N GLN A 294 -1.55 5.76 -3.36
CA GLN A 294 -2.76 5.47 -2.60
C GLN A 294 -3.90 6.39 -3.03
N SER A 295 -4.97 5.77 -3.50
CA SER A 295 -6.21 6.43 -3.93
C SER A 295 -7.33 5.40 -4.05
N GLY A 296 -8.57 5.87 -4.03
CA GLY A 296 -9.75 5.13 -4.45
C GLY A 296 -10.23 5.66 -5.78
N LEU A 297 -10.33 4.81 -6.76
CA LEU A 297 -10.81 5.15 -8.09
C LEU A 297 -12.27 4.72 -8.21
N ILE A 298 -13.07 5.59 -8.79
CA ILE A 298 -14.50 5.38 -9.05
C ILE A 298 -14.71 5.57 -10.53
N VAL A 299 -15.18 4.55 -11.21
CA VAL A 299 -15.53 4.62 -12.65
C VAL A 299 -16.93 4.09 -12.87
N GLY A 300 -17.56 4.46 -13.97
CA GLY A 300 -18.90 3.95 -14.30
C GLY A 300 -19.69 4.85 -15.23
N LYS A 301 -21.01 4.76 -15.13
CA LYS A 301 -21.94 5.55 -15.93
C LYS A 301 -21.93 7.01 -15.49
N LYS A 302 -21.86 7.94 -16.43
CA LYS A 302 -21.72 9.39 -16.19
C LYS A 302 -22.73 9.94 -15.19
N LYS A 303 -23.98 9.52 -15.30
CA LYS A 303 -25.06 9.94 -14.38
C LYS A 303 -24.69 9.63 -12.91
N TYR A 304 -24.25 8.40 -12.62
CA TYR A 304 -23.96 7.95 -11.26
C TYR A 304 -22.67 8.60 -10.72
N VAL A 305 -21.64 8.67 -11.54
CA VAL A 305 -20.35 9.29 -11.19
C VAL A 305 -20.56 10.78 -10.85
N ASN A 306 -21.35 11.51 -11.66
CA ASN A 306 -21.69 12.91 -11.40
C ASN A 306 -22.51 13.08 -10.09
N THR A 307 -23.41 12.13 -9.78
CA THR A 307 -24.14 12.17 -8.50
C THR A 307 -23.20 12.03 -7.30
N ILE A 308 -22.20 11.16 -7.39
CA ILE A 308 -21.16 11.03 -6.35
C ILE A 308 -20.31 12.31 -6.25
N HIS A 309 -19.93 12.91 -7.37
CA HIS A 309 -19.18 14.16 -7.39
C HIS A 309 -19.90 15.30 -6.67
N ASN A 310 -21.23 15.36 -6.78
CA ASN A 310 -22.07 16.35 -6.15
C ASN A 310 -22.41 16.05 -4.67
N ASN A 311 -22.02 14.88 -4.14
CA ASN A 311 -22.20 14.56 -2.73
C ASN A 311 -21.28 15.44 -1.87
N PRO A 312 -21.80 16.12 -0.82
CA PRO A 312 -20.97 16.98 0.05
C PRO A 312 -19.76 16.27 0.65
N LEU A 313 -19.84 14.96 0.93
CA LEU A 313 -18.72 14.16 1.43
C LEU A 313 -17.57 14.05 0.42
N TYR A 314 -17.80 14.25 -0.88
CA TYR A 314 -16.73 14.19 -1.87
C TYR A 314 -15.60 15.19 -1.55
N ARG A 315 -15.95 16.39 -1.05
CA ARG A 315 -14.96 17.39 -0.65
C ARG A 315 -14.03 16.90 0.45
N THR A 316 -14.51 16.07 1.37
CA THR A 316 -13.71 15.52 2.49
C THR A 316 -12.75 14.43 2.05
N TYR A 317 -13.00 13.78 0.91
CA TYR A 317 -12.21 12.68 0.36
C TYR A 317 -11.31 13.07 -0.81
N ARG A 318 -11.26 14.36 -1.17
CA ARG A 318 -10.46 14.82 -2.31
C ARG A 318 -8.96 14.55 -2.12
N CYS A 319 -8.31 14.13 -3.22
CA CYS A 319 -6.87 14.00 -3.26
C CYS A 319 -6.16 15.35 -3.34
N ASP A 320 -4.93 15.39 -2.83
CA ASP A 320 -4.01 16.50 -2.95
C ASP A 320 -3.31 16.51 -4.33
N LYS A 321 -2.55 17.58 -4.59
CA LYS A 321 -1.86 17.77 -5.88
C LYS A 321 -0.80 16.71 -6.18
N TRP A 322 -0.12 16.18 -5.14
CA TRP A 322 0.88 15.14 -5.31
C TRP A 322 0.27 13.82 -5.76
N THR A 323 -0.80 13.40 -5.11
CA THR A 323 -1.54 12.19 -5.45
C THR A 323 -2.08 12.25 -6.89
N ILE A 324 -2.62 13.42 -7.31
CA ILE A 324 -3.13 13.62 -8.67
C ILE A 324 -2.00 13.53 -9.69
N ALA A 325 -0.89 14.25 -9.49
CA ALA A 325 0.24 14.23 -10.42
C ALA A 325 0.89 12.85 -10.54
N LEU A 326 1.03 12.12 -9.42
CA LEU A 326 1.56 10.76 -9.42
C LEU A 326 0.60 9.78 -10.11
N MET A 327 -0.72 9.95 -9.92
CA MET A 327 -1.71 9.12 -10.61
C MET A 327 -1.71 9.39 -12.12
N GLU A 328 -1.67 10.65 -12.54
CA GLU A 328 -1.57 11.00 -13.95
C GLU A 328 -0.34 10.36 -14.61
N GLU A 329 0.85 10.47 -13.99
CA GLU A 329 2.06 9.82 -14.49
C GLU A 329 1.92 8.28 -14.52
N THR A 330 1.26 7.70 -13.52
CA THR A 330 1.01 6.25 -13.48
C THR A 330 0.09 5.82 -14.62
N LEU A 331 -1.03 6.49 -14.83
CA LEU A 331 -1.97 6.18 -15.91
C LEU A 331 -1.32 6.32 -17.29
N ARG A 332 -0.38 7.26 -17.45
CA ARG A 332 0.41 7.39 -18.69
C ARG A 332 1.31 6.19 -18.98
N THR A 333 1.58 5.32 -18.01
CA THR A 333 2.30 4.05 -18.25
C THR A 333 1.43 3.02 -18.99
N TYR A 334 0.12 3.18 -18.97
CA TYR A 334 -0.86 2.30 -19.64
C TYR A 334 -1.08 2.64 -21.13
N ARG A 335 -0.02 3.09 -21.82
CA ARG A 335 -0.06 3.47 -23.23
C ARG A 335 -0.32 2.29 -24.19
N SER A 336 0.12 1.09 -23.81
CA SER A 336 -0.19 -0.17 -24.49
C SER A 336 0.04 -1.33 -23.54
N ASP A 337 -0.70 -2.42 -23.71
CA ASP A 337 -0.58 -3.65 -22.93
C ASP A 337 0.84 -4.24 -22.97
N GLN A 338 1.56 -4.07 -24.09
CA GLN A 338 2.92 -4.60 -24.25
C GLN A 338 3.98 -3.79 -23.47
N LYS A 339 3.76 -2.50 -23.24
CA LYS A 339 4.76 -1.60 -22.62
C LYS A 339 4.50 -1.35 -21.14
N VAL A 340 3.29 -1.60 -20.66
CA VAL A 340 2.93 -1.29 -19.27
C VAL A 340 3.82 -2.02 -18.26
N SER A 341 4.16 -3.28 -18.50
CA SER A 341 5.07 -4.06 -17.63
C SER A 341 6.51 -3.53 -17.59
N CYS A 342 6.90 -2.70 -18.56
CA CYS A 342 8.21 -2.06 -18.57
C CYS A 342 8.21 -0.72 -17.82
N ASP A 343 7.15 0.05 -17.95
CA ASP A 343 7.02 1.41 -17.43
C ASP A 343 6.44 1.45 -16.01
N ASN A 344 5.48 0.58 -15.68
CA ASN A 344 4.90 0.43 -14.36
C ASN A 344 5.77 -0.47 -13.47
N LEU A 345 6.31 0.08 -12.39
CA LEU A 345 7.29 -0.63 -11.56
C LEU A 345 6.69 -1.85 -10.85
N SER A 346 5.45 -1.76 -10.36
CA SER A 346 4.77 -2.87 -9.69
C SER A 346 4.59 -4.05 -10.63
N LEU A 347 4.07 -3.82 -11.82
CA LEU A 347 3.88 -4.83 -12.85
C LEU A 347 5.24 -5.40 -13.32
N LYS A 348 6.25 -4.55 -13.47
CA LYS A 348 7.61 -4.97 -13.82
C LYS A 348 8.19 -5.95 -12.81
N LEU A 349 8.01 -5.69 -11.51
CA LEU A 349 8.48 -6.59 -10.46
C LEU A 349 7.71 -7.90 -10.49
N LEU A 350 6.39 -7.85 -10.54
CA LEU A 350 5.53 -9.05 -10.57
C LEU A 350 5.85 -9.95 -11.77
N THR A 351 6.05 -9.37 -12.96
CA THR A 351 6.32 -10.10 -14.22
C THR A 351 7.79 -10.53 -14.39
N THR A 352 8.70 -10.08 -13.51
CA THR A 352 10.12 -10.47 -13.61
C THR A 352 10.27 -11.99 -13.47
N SER A 353 10.83 -12.65 -14.50
CA SER A 353 10.95 -14.10 -14.55
C SER A 353 11.92 -14.66 -13.49
N ARG A 354 11.65 -15.86 -12.99
CA ARG A 354 12.55 -16.60 -12.09
C ARG A 354 13.98 -16.67 -12.65
N LYS A 355 14.14 -16.93 -13.95
CA LYS A 355 15.45 -16.96 -14.62
C LYS A 355 16.23 -15.65 -14.43
N THR A 356 15.54 -14.50 -14.55
CA THR A 356 16.15 -13.18 -14.31
C THR A 356 16.52 -12.99 -12.84
N LEU A 357 15.66 -13.42 -11.91
CA LEU A 357 15.92 -13.33 -10.47
C LEU A 357 17.08 -14.23 -10.05
N MET A 358 17.18 -15.45 -10.59
CA MET A 358 18.32 -16.35 -10.38
C MET A 358 19.63 -15.72 -10.86
N LYS A 359 19.64 -15.06 -12.02
CA LYS A 359 20.82 -14.31 -12.50
C LYS A 359 21.21 -13.19 -11.53
N ARG A 360 20.23 -12.43 -10.99
CA ARG A 360 20.48 -11.39 -9.97
C ARG A 360 21.06 -12.00 -8.70
N GLY A 361 20.50 -13.11 -8.22
CA GLY A 361 21.01 -13.84 -7.06
C GLY A 361 22.45 -14.33 -7.26
N ALA A 362 22.75 -14.88 -8.43
CA ALA A 362 24.12 -15.28 -8.77
C ALA A 362 25.10 -14.07 -8.79
N THR A 363 24.64 -12.90 -9.26
CA THR A 363 25.43 -11.66 -9.21
C THR A 363 25.70 -11.23 -7.77
N ILE A 364 24.70 -11.36 -6.87
CA ILE A 364 24.88 -11.05 -5.45
C ILE A 364 25.90 -12.00 -4.83
N LEU A 365 25.80 -13.32 -5.07
CA LEU A 365 26.75 -14.30 -4.53
C LEU A 365 28.17 -14.04 -5.02
N LYS A 366 28.37 -13.65 -6.28
CA LYS A 366 29.69 -13.28 -6.83
C LYS A 366 30.28 -12.04 -6.14
N GLY A 367 29.45 -11.14 -5.59
CA GLY A 367 29.89 -9.97 -4.84
C GLY A 367 30.26 -10.26 -3.37
N LEU A 368 30.12 -11.51 -2.90
CA LEU A 368 30.45 -11.92 -1.55
C LEU A 368 31.71 -12.77 -1.51
N SER A 369 32.49 -12.66 -0.44
CA SER A 369 33.65 -13.54 -0.23
C SER A 369 33.19 -14.97 0.09
N LYS A 370 34.02 -15.97 -0.28
CA LYS A 370 33.74 -17.37 0.07
C LYS A 370 33.59 -17.59 1.57
N LYS A 371 34.34 -16.84 2.39
CA LYS A 371 34.24 -16.86 3.84
C LYS A 371 32.86 -16.42 4.30
N MET A 372 32.36 -15.27 3.82
CA MET A 372 31.03 -14.77 4.19
C MET A 372 29.91 -15.73 3.77
N ILE A 373 29.98 -16.26 2.55
CA ILE A 373 29.00 -17.26 2.08
C ILE A 373 28.95 -18.46 3.03
N ASN A 374 30.10 -18.93 3.48
CA ASN A 374 30.19 -20.06 4.40
C ASN A 374 29.74 -19.72 5.83
N ASP A 375 30.13 -18.56 6.37
CA ASP A 375 29.84 -18.14 7.75
C ASP A 375 28.35 -17.80 7.92
N LEU A 376 27.75 -17.11 6.94
CA LEU A 376 26.34 -16.81 6.90
C LEU A 376 25.48 -17.96 6.35
N GLY A 377 26.11 -19.02 5.80
CA GLY A 377 25.41 -20.15 5.20
C GLY A 377 24.48 -19.74 4.06
N VAL A 378 24.99 -18.87 3.14
CA VAL A 378 24.17 -18.29 2.07
C VAL A 378 23.99 -19.28 0.94
N SER A 379 22.73 -19.49 0.51
CA SER A 379 22.40 -20.28 -0.69
C SER A 379 21.35 -19.54 -1.53
N LEU A 380 21.45 -19.71 -2.85
CA LEU A 380 20.45 -19.20 -3.80
C LEU A 380 19.50 -20.35 -4.16
N VAL A 381 18.21 -20.13 -3.96
CA VAL A 381 17.17 -21.14 -4.19
C VAL A 381 16.03 -20.59 -5.05
N GLU A 382 15.33 -21.49 -5.72
CA GLU A 382 14.03 -21.17 -6.30
C GLU A 382 13.00 -20.96 -5.19
N SER A 383 12.10 -20.02 -5.40
CA SER A 383 11.02 -19.70 -4.46
C SER A 383 9.72 -19.35 -5.18
N VAL A 384 8.69 -19.16 -4.41
CA VAL A 384 7.39 -18.67 -4.85
C VAL A 384 6.91 -17.60 -3.87
N VAL A 385 6.20 -16.60 -4.37
CA VAL A 385 5.69 -15.49 -3.57
C VAL A 385 4.25 -15.15 -3.92
N GLU A 386 3.57 -14.43 -3.05
CA GLU A 386 2.28 -13.81 -3.30
C GLU A 386 2.45 -12.36 -3.78
N ALA A 387 1.46 -11.82 -4.51
CA ALA A 387 1.50 -10.42 -4.93
C ALA A 387 1.41 -9.46 -3.75
N GLY A 388 0.56 -9.77 -2.77
CA GLY A 388 0.30 -9.01 -1.54
C GLY A 388 -0.95 -8.14 -1.58
N SER A 389 -1.27 -7.53 -0.44
CA SER A 389 -2.43 -6.65 -0.25
C SER A 389 -3.78 -7.26 -0.62
N GLY A 390 -3.93 -8.60 -0.49
CA GLY A 390 -5.14 -9.31 -0.90
C GLY A 390 -5.40 -9.28 -2.41
N SER A 391 -4.37 -9.10 -3.21
CA SER A 391 -4.41 -9.25 -4.67
C SER A 391 -3.78 -10.58 -5.05
N LEU A 392 -4.43 -11.35 -5.93
CA LEU A 392 -3.98 -12.69 -6.35
C LEU A 392 -3.72 -13.64 -5.15
N PRO A 393 -4.71 -13.90 -4.28
CA PRO A 393 -4.48 -14.44 -2.93
C PRO A 393 -4.16 -15.93 -2.88
N VAL A 394 -4.51 -16.68 -3.92
CA VAL A 394 -4.43 -18.16 -3.91
C VAL A 394 -3.32 -18.69 -4.79
N GLU A 395 -2.77 -17.85 -5.64
CA GLU A 395 -1.80 -18.26 -6.64
C GLU A 395 -0.42 -17.68 -6.34
N THR A 396 0.57 -18.52 -6.49
CA THR A 396 1.96 -18.15 -6.25
C THR A 396 2.66 -17.73 -7.54
N ILE A 397 3.51 -16.73 -7.43
CA ILE A 397 4.31 -16.20 -8.54
C ILE A 397 5.73 -16.77 -8.42
N PRO A 398 6.28 -17.36 -9.50
CA PRO A 398 7.64 -17.88 -9.47
C PRO A 398 8.68 -16.82 -9.12
N SER A 399 9.61 -17.14 -8.19
CA SER A 399 10.64 -16.24 -7.68
C SER A 399 11.97 -16.95 -7.47
N ALA A 400 12.94 -16.22 -6.90
CA ALA A 400 14.22 -16.72 -6.41
C ALA A 400 14.60 -16.01 -5.12
N ALA A 401 15.24 -16.69 -4.19
CA ALA A 401 15.59 -16.16 -2.88
C ALA A 401 17.01 -16.51 -2.45
N LEU A 402 17.61 -15.65 -1.65
CA LEU A 402 18.79 -15.92 -0.87
C LEU A 402 18.35 -16.42 0.50
N GLN A 403 18.77 -17.63 0.87
CA GLN A 403 18.57 -18.21 2.19
C GLN A 403 19.84 -18.12 3.00
N PHE A 404 19.71 -17.79 4.27
CA PHE A 404 20.80 -17.62 5.21
C PHE A 404 20.60 -18.58 6.40
N LYS A 405 21.64 -19.38 6.68
CA LYS A 405 21.74 -20.27 7.85
C LYS A 405 23.02 -19.96 8.61
N PRO A 406 23.08 -18.85 9.37
CA PRO A 406 24.30 -18.37 9.99
C PRO A 406 24.83 -19.37 11.01
N LYS A 407 26.17 -19.55 11.06
CA LYS A 407 26.86 -20.49 11.97
C LYS A 407 27.17 -19.87 13.34
N SER A 408 27.47 -18.55 13.36
CA SER A 408 27.98 -17.85 14.54
C SER A 408 26.95 -17.01 15.28
N MET A 409 25.72 -16.87 14.74
CA MET A 409 24.65 -16.09 15.37
C MET A 409 23.28 -16.71 15.11
N SER A 410 22.29 -16.34 15.93
CA SER A 410 20.91 -16.76 15.70
C SER A 410 20.30 -16.06 14.48
N VAL A 411 19.35 -16.73 13.83
CA VAL A 411 18.59 -16.17 12.68
C VAL A 411 17.88 -14.87 13.07
N SER A 412 17.34 -14.77 14.28
CA SER A 412 16.71 -13.55 14.80
C SER A 412 17.69 -12.38 14.96
N LYS A 413 18.94 -12.69 15.38
CA LYS A 413 20.01 -11.67 15.49
C LYS A 413 20.40 -11.18 14.09
N LEU A 414 20.54 -12.10 13.12
CA LEU A 414 20.82 -11.77 11.74
C LEU A 414 19.71 -10.90 11.13
N ALA A 415 18.45 -11.30 11.28
CA ALA A 415 17.30 -10.55 10.79
C ALA A 415 17.24 -9.12 11.41
N LYS A 416 17.59 -8.99 12.69
CA LYS A 416 17.69 -7.69 13.37
C LYS A 416 18.82 -6.86 12.77
N ALA A 417 20.01 -7.44 12.57
CA ALA A 417 21.16 -6.74 11.98
C ALA A 417 20.83 -6.18 10.59
N PHE A 418 20.22 -6.98 9.72
CA PHE A 418 19.74 -6.50 8.40
C PHE A 418 18.74 -5.36 8.52
N ARG A 419 17.77 -5.44 9.44
CA ARG A 419 16.71 -4.44 9.56
C ARG A 419 17.20 -3.13 10.16
N THR A 420 18.22 -3.16 11.03
CA THR A 420 18.74 -1.99 11.74
C THR A 420 20.09 -1.50 11.23
N GLY A 421 20.62 -2.10 10.17
CA GLY A 421 21.87 -1.68 9.52
C GLY A 421 21.74 -0.36 8.76
N ASN A 422 22.86 0.15 8.26
CA ASN A 422 22.92 1.40 7.48
C ASN A 422 22.03 1.35 6.23
N ILE A 423 21.92 0.17 5.62
CA ILE A 423 21.02 -0.13 4.51
C ILE A 423 19.99 -1.13 5.04
N PRO A 424 18.80 -0.69 5.47
CA PRO A 424 17.81 -1.58 6.04
C PRO A 424 17.30 -2.59 5.00
N VAL A 425 17.42 -3.88 5.31
CA VAL A 425 16.88 -4.98 4.51
C VAL A 425 15.86 -5.74 5.35
N VAL A 426 14.66 -5.89 4.83
CA VAL A 426 13.60 -6.65 5.51
C VAL A 426 13.29 -7.91 4.70
N GLY A 427 13.65 -9.06 5.26
CA GLY A 427 13.27 -10.38 4.79
C GLY A 427 12.31 -11.05 5.77
N PHE A 428 12.19 -12.37 5.68
CA PHE A 428 11.37 -13.16 6.59
C PHE A 428 12.13 -14.37 7.14
N THR A 429 11.68 -14.86 8.30
CA THR A 429 12.25 -16.06 8.94
C THR A 429 11.25 -17.21 8.86
N LYS A 430 11.76 -18.41 8.52
CA LYS A 430 10.99 -19.65 8.56
C LYS A 430 11.88 -20.73 9.17
N GLY A 431 11.48 -21.25 10.32
CA GLY A 431 12.33 -22.16 11.10
C GLY A 431 13.70 -21.52 11.38
N ASN A 432 14.77 -22.24 11.13
CA ASN A 432 16.14 -21.78 11.35
C ASN A 432 16.78 -21.14 10.08
N THR A 433 15.99 -20.44 9.28
CA THR A 433 16.44 -19.82 8.03
C THR A 433 15.90 -18.39 7.93
N PHE A 434 16.77 -17.42 7.65
CA PHE A 434 16.39 -16.09 7.22
C PHE A 434 16.40 -16.04 5.69
N THR A 435 15.40 -15.42 5.08
CA THR A 435 15.23 -15.42 3.62
C THR A 435 15.09 -13.98 3.12
N ILE A 436 15.82 -13.67 2.07
CA ILE A 436 15.65 -12.46 1.26
C ILE A 436 15.18 -12.91 -0.12
N ASP A 437 13.90 -12.77 -0.41
CA ASP A 437 13.34 -13.05 -1.73
C ASP A 437 13.58 -11.86 -2.67
N LEU A 438 13.97 -12.16 -3.90
CA LEU A 438 14.44 -11.15 -4.87
C LEU A 438 13.32 -10.55 -5.72
N LYS A 439 12.06 -11.03 -5.63
CA LYS A 439 10.94 -10.54 -6.43
C LYS A 439 10.68 -9.06 -6.23
N ALA A 440 10.71 -8.60 -4.98
CA ALA A 440 10.43 -7.22 -4.62
C ALA A 440 11.70 -6.34 -4.49
N VAL A 441 12.89 -6.93 -4.66
CA VAL A 441 14.16 -6.17 -4.68
C VAL A 441 14.30 -5.43 -6.01
N LEU A 442 14.43 -4.09 -5.93
CA LEU A 442 14.56 -3.25 -7.11
C LEU A 442 15.89 -3.52 -7.84
N PRO A 443 15.91 -3.50 -9.19
CA PRO A 443 17.14 -3.75 -9.96
C PRO A 443 18.32 -2.85 -9.56
N ASN A 444 18.06 -1.61 -9.22
CA ASN A 444 19.08 -0.63 -8.81
C ASN A 444 19.53 -0.79 -7.34
N GLN A 445 18.89 -1.68 -6.57
CA GLN A 445 19.25 -1.96 -5.18
C GLN A 445 20.23 -3.14 -5.04
N ILE A 446 20.57 -3.87 -6.11
CA ILE A 446 21.45 -5.06 -6.05
C ILE A 446 22.82 -4.75 -5.42
N LYS A 447 23.46 -3.65 -5.82
CA LYS A 447 24.75 -3.23 -5.22
C LYS A 447 24.61 -2.90 -3.73
N LYS A 448 23.53 -2.21 -3.35
CA LYS A 448 23.23 -1.89 -1.95
C LYS A 448 22.93 -3.14 -1.13
N LEU A 449 22.28 -4.15 -1.72
CA LEU A 449 22.02 -5.41 -1.04
C LEU A 449 23.31 -6.19 -0.80
N ILE A 450 24.25 -6.20 -1.76
CA ILE A 450 25.59 -6.79 -1.57
C ILE A 450 26.29 -6.09 -0.39
N GLN A 451 26.31 -4.77 -0.37
CA GLN A 451 26.90 -3.99 0.71
C GLN A 451 26.23 -4.32 2.06
N ALA A 452 24.90 -4.35 2.13
CA ALA A 452 24.18 -4.68 3.36
C ALA A 452 24.51 -6.09 3.88
N ILE A 453 24.77 -7.07 2.99
CA ILE A 453 25.21 -8.42 3.38
C ILE A 453 26.66 -8.38 3.90
N GLN A 454 27.51 -7.52 3.34
CA GLN A 454 28.92 -7.39 3.76
C GLN A 454 29.08 -6.69 5.12
N GLU A 455 28.10 -5.88 5.54
CA GLU A 455 28.11 -5.15 6.80
C GLU A 455 27.56 -5.96 7.99
N VAL A 456 27.00 -7.15 7.76
CA VAL A 456 26.43 -8.03 8.80
C VAL A 456 27.45 -9.08 9.25
#